data_890a0509857499cfe7d2f97ce1212732
#
_entry.id   890a0509857499cfe7d2f97ce1212732
#
_cell.length_a   1.000
_cell.length_b   1.000
_cell.length_c   1.000
_cell.angle_alpha   90.00
_cell.angle_beta   90.00
_cell.angle_gamma   90.00
#
_symmetry.space_group_name_H-M   'P 1'
#
loop_
_entity.id
_entity.type
_entity.pdbx_description
1 polymer ?
#
loop_
_entity_poly.entity_id
_entity_poly.type
_entity_poly.pdbx_seq_one_letter_code
_entity_poly.pdbx_strand_id
1 'polypeptide(L)'
;MAGLVPYLVPIDEVRAFVGSKDPNACMKIEGLWKKELAEEPGIAGALRKMCMGEVTGGDGSAFVWALEILCAHFGQKLPNAAVANADDEWLMRVVDPVFDGWGVGDFVKMKRLVYGTWPVKIPHAESPRGGFVGAEEVKKALEVMRRGALPRFDREVIAVVGDVRGWLEACAARGAGLVAFYY
;
A
#
# COMPACT_ATOMS: atom_id res chain seq x y z
N MET A 1 -13.46 10.72 -5.36
CA MET A 1 -12.91 9.94 -6.48
C MET A 1 -12.30 8.68 -5.88
N ALA A 2 -12.78 7.51 -6.28
CA ALA A 2 -12.20 6.23 -5.87
C ALA A 2 -10.92 5.97 -6.68
N GLY A 3 -9.89 5.41 -6.07
CA GLY A 3 -8.66 5.09 -6.78
C GLY A 3 -7.57 4.52 -5.89
N LEU A 4 -6.58 3.88 -6.51
CA LEU A 4 -5.48 3.24 -5.81
C LEU A 4 -4.29 4.20 -5.65
N VAL A 5 -3.80 4.33 -4.43
CA VAL A 5 -2.65 5.16 -4.07
C VAL A 5 -1.52 4.27 -3.57
N PRO A 6 -0.48 4.00 -4.38
CA PRO A 6 0.62 3.12 -4.03
C PRO A 6 1.78 3.86 -3.36
N TYR A 7 2.44 3.17 -2.43
CA TYR A 7 3.65 3.61 -1.74
C TYR A 7 4.74 2.53 -1.82
N LEU A 8 5.94 2.94 -2.13
CA LEU A 8 7.16 2.18 -1.85
C LEU A 8 7.48 2.34 -0.36
N VAL A 9 7.57 1.25 0.39
CA VAL A 9 7.70 1.30 1.85
C VAL A 9 8.73 0.30 2.36
N PRO A 10 9.72 0.74 3.15
CA PRO A 10 10.54 -0.15 3.94
C PRO A 10 9.70 -0.71 5.10
N ILE A 11 9.00 -1.81 4.82
CA ILE A 11 7.96 -2.38 5.70
C ILE A 11 8.49 -2.65 7.12
N ASP A 12 9.75 -3.04 7.25
CA ASP A 12 10.36 -3.32 8.55
C ASP A 12 10.51 -2.06 9.42
N GLU A 13 10.70 -0.87 8.82
CA GLU A 13 10.71 0.38 9.57
C GLU A 13 9.32 0.73 10.11
N VAL A 14 8.27 0.53 9.29
CA VAL A 14 6.88 0.69 9.76
C VAL A 14 6.56 -0.29 10.89
N ARG A 15 6.97 -1.56 10.74
CA ARG A 15 6.79 -2.58 11.78
C ARG A 15 7.56 -2.25 13.06
N ALA A 16 8.78 -1.74 12.94
CA ALA A 16 9.59 -1.34 14.09
C ALA A 16 9.00 -0.14 14.84
N PHE A 17 8.34 0.79 14.13
CA PHE A 17 7.64 1.90 14.76
C PHE A 17 6.40 1.46 15.54
N VAL A 18 5.61 0.53 14.98
CA VAL A 18 4.38 0.04 15.63
C VAL A 18 4.75 -0.79 16.85
N GLY A 19 4.36 -0.31 18.04
CA GLY A 19 4.70 -0.91 19.31
C GLY A 19 6.12 -0.62 19.83
N SER A 20 6.80 0.36 19.22
CA SER A 20 8.14 0.80 19.68
C SER A 20 8.14 1.41 21.08
N LYS A 21 6.99 1.95 21.50
CA LYS A 21 6.83 2.69 22.78
C LYS A 21 7.79 3.87 22.90
N ASP A 22 8.19 4.45 21.75
CA ASP A 22 9.06 5.62 21.69
C ASP A 22 8.26 6.91 21.48
N PRO A 23 7.96 7.69 22.53
CA PRO A 23 7.19 8.91 22.41
C PRO A 23 7.92 10.00 21.59
N ASN A 24 9.27 9.98 21.55
CA ASN A 24 10.02 10.97 20.78
C ASN A 24 9.89 10.71 19.27
N ALA A 25 9.95 9.45 18.86
CA ALA A 25 9.68 9.06 17.47
C ALA A 25 8.24 9.46 17.06
N CYS A 26 7.26 9.21 17.93
CA CYS A 26 5.88 9.62 17.70
C CYS A 26 5.72 11.13 17.55
N MET A 27 6.26 11.91 18.50
CA MET A 27 6.20 13.38 18.45
C MET A 27 6.89 13.95 17.20
N LYS A 28 7.99 13.35 16.77
CA LYS A 28 8.68 13.77 15.54
C LYS A 28 7.79 13.61 14.32
N ILE A 29 7.10 12.47 14.18
CA ILE A 29 6.16 12.23 13.07
C ILE A 29 4.98 13.20 13.17
N GLU A 30 4.39 13.37 14.35
CA GLU A 30 3.30 14.32 14.57
C GLU A 30 3.70 15.76 14.20
N GLY A 31 4.91 16.16 14.51
CA GLY A 31 5.43 17.48 14.17
C GLY A 31 5.57 17.70 12.65
N LEU A 32 6.04 16.68 11.94
CA LEU A 32 6.21 16.72 10.47
C LEU A 32 4.88 16.67 9.71
N TRP A 33 3.89 15.95 10.23
CA TRP A 33 2.57 15.73 9.62
C TRP A 33 1.45 16.50 10.32
N LYS A 34 1.82 17.61 10.99
CA LYS A 34 0.89 18.40 11.82
C LYS A 34 -0.34 18.89 11.05
N LYS A 35 -0.19 19.24 9.79
CA LYS A 35 -1.29 19.74 8.95
C LYS A 35 -2.31 18.64 8.69
N GLU A 36 -1.86 17.50 8.21
CA GLU A 36 -2.68 16.33 7.87
C GLU A 36 -3.37 15.76 9.12
N LEU A 37 -2.66 15.71 10.24
CA LEU A 37 -3.19 15.26 11.52
C LEU A 37 -4.21 16.23 12.14
N ALA A 38 -4.17 17.52 11.77
CA ALA A 38 -5.14 18.50 12.25
C ALA A 38 -6.48 18.44 11.48
N GLU A 39 -6.48 17.92 10.26
CA GLU A 39 -7.70 17.76 9.45
C GLU A 39 -8.65 16.73 10.08
N GLU A 40 -8.11 15.68 10.72
CA GLU A 40 -8.90 14.65 11.42
C GLU A 40 -8.26 14.24 12.75
N PRO A 41 -8.76 14.75 13.90
CA PRO A 41 -8.16 14.49 15.23
C PRO A 41 -8.03 13.01 15.61
N GLY A 42 -8.89 12.14 15.07
CA GLY A 42 -8.84 10.69 15.28
C GLY A 42 -7.54 10.03 14.78
N ILE A 43 -6.95 10.57 13.73
CA ILE A 43 -5.72 10.02 13.12
C ILE A 43 -4.53 10.19 14.06
N ALA A 44 -4.38 11.35 14.71
CA ALA A 44 -3.30 11.57 15.68
C ALA A 44 -3.41 10.59 16.87
N GLY A 45 -4.63 10.35 17.35
CA GLY A 45 -4.90 9.35 18.39
C GLY A 45 -4.52 7.92 17.95
N ALA A 46 -4.87 7.54 16.73
CA ALA A 46 -4.53 6.24 16.16
C ALA A 46 -3.02 6.09 15.99
N LEU A 47 -2.30 7.10 15.49
CA LEU A 47 -0.84 7.11 15.35
C LEU A 47 -0.15 6.87 16.71
N ARG A 48 -0.59 7.56 17.78
CA ARG A 48 -0.07 7.35 19.14
C ARG A 48 -0.32 5.93 19.64
N LYS A 49 -1.54 5.41 19.45
CA LYS A 49 -1.88 4.03 19.80
C LYS A 49 -1.02 3.03 19.04
N MET A 50 -0.78 3.24 17.74
CA MET A 50 0.13 2.40 16.96
C MET A 50 1.54 2.42 17.54
N CYS A 51 2.09 3.59 17.84
CA CYS A 51 3.41 3.72 18.48
C CYS A 51 3.47 2.96 19.81
N MET A 52 2.43 3.06 20.63
CA MET A 52 2.36 2.38 21.94
C MET A 52 2.05 0.88 21.84
N GLY A 53 1.69 0.38 20.65
CA GLY A 53 1.26 -1.03 20.47
C GLY A 53 -0.19 -1.29 20.91
N GLU A 54 -0.99 -0.24 21.09
CA GLU A 54 -2.37 -0.30 21.54
C GLU A 54 -3.34 -0.30 20.35
N VAL A 55 -3.15 -1.24 19.43
CA VAL A 55 -3.89 -1.33 18.17
C VAL A 55 -5.20 -2.13 18.27
N THR A 56 -5.82 -2.15 19.42
CA THR A 56 -7.08 -2.85 19.67
C THR A 56 -8.22 -1.89 19.92
N GLY A 57 -9.33 -2.08 19.20
CA GLY A 57 -10.55 -1.26 19.33
C GLY A 57 -10.41 0.14 18.71
N GLY A 58 -11.56 0.79 18.51
CA GLY A 58 -11.64 2.12 17.94
C GLY A 58 -12.00 2.12 16.45
N ASP A 59 -11.95 3.30 15.85
CA ASP A 59 -12.24 3.50 14.43
C ASP A 59 -11.11 2.97 13.56
N GLY A 60 -11.38 1.88 12.83
CA GLY A 60 -10.43 1.27 11.92
C GLY A 60 -9.94 2.23 10.84
N SER A 61 -10.80 3.14 10.37
CA SER A 61 -10.44 4.13 9.35
C SER A 61 -9.32 5.05 9.82
N ALA A 62 -9.38 5.53 11.07
CA ALA A 62 -8.33 6.36 11.65
C ALA A 62 -6.97 5.64 11.70
N PHE A 63 -6.97 4.32 11.96
CA PHE A 63 -5.74 3.52 11.93
C PHE A 63 -5.19 3.33 10.51
N VAL A 64 -6.06 3.19 9.50
CA VAL A 64 -5.63 3.11 8.10
C VAL A 64 -5.01 4.43 7.64
N TRP A 65 -5.63 5.57 7.97
CA TRP A 65 -5.06 6.90 7.71
C TRP A 65 -3.71 7.11 8.43
N ALA A 66 -3.61 6.70 9.69
CA ALA A 66 -2.35 6.75 10.43
C ALA A 66 -1.27 5.87 9.78
N LEU A 67 -1.64 4.68 9.29
CA LEU A 67 -0.74 3.81 8.55
C LEU A 67 -0.28 4.45 7.23
N GLU A 68 -1.17 5.16 6.51
CA GLU A 68 -0.77 5.87 5.30
C GLU A 68 0.26 6.97 5.60
N ILE A 69 0.08 7.72 6.69
CA ILE A 69 1.08 8.70 7.15
C ILE A 69 2.43 8.02 7.42
N LEU A 70 2.43 6.84 8.05
CA LEU A 70 3.66 6.07 8.28
C LEU A 70 4.28 5.62 6.95
N CYS A 71 3.48 5.16 6.00
CA CYS A 71 3.96 4.78 4.67
C CYS A 71 4.56 5.98 3.91
N ALA A 72 3.94 7.15 4.02
CA ALA A 72 4.46 8.38 3.42
C ALA A 72 5.71 8.93 4.16
N HIS A 73 5.80 8.73 5.48
CA HIS A 73 6.94 9.18 6.29
C HIS A 73 8.20 8.33 6.04
N PHE A 74 8.07 7.01 6.05
CA PHE A 74 9.19 6.09 5.87
C PHE A 74 9.47 5.76 4.40
N GLY A 75 8.49 5.94 3.53
CA GLY A 75 8.54 5.55 2.14
C GLY A 75 8.37 6.69 1.14
N GLN A 76 7.84 6.34 0.00
CA GLN A 76 7.61 7.29 -1.08
C GLN A 76 6.32 6.93 -1.83
N LYS A 77 5.45 7.91 -2.06
CA LYS A 77 4.29 7.78 -2.95
C LYS A 77 4.77 7.53 -4.37
N LEU A 78 4.14 6.57 -5.04
CA LEU A 78 4.46 6.19 -6.41
C LEU A 78 3.46 6.80 -7.41
N PRO A 79 3.83 7.01 -8.69
CA PRO A 79 2.90 7.43 -9.73
C PRO A 79 1.79 6.39 -9.91
N ASN A 80 0.55 6.86 -10.18
CA ASN A 80 -0.61 5.98 -10.30
C ASN A 80 -1.58 6.43 -11.41
N ALA A 81 -1.08 7.01 -12.48
CA ALA A 81 -1.92 7.67 -13.49
C ALA A 81 -3.00 6.76 -14.09
N ALA A 82 -2.68 5.49 -14.34
CA ALA A 82 -3.62 4.54 -14.93
C ALA A 82 -4.66 3.99 -13.93
N VAL A 83 -4.36 4.02 -12.63
CA VAL A 83 -5.23 3.45 -11.58
C VAL A 83 -5.88 4.50 -10.67
N ALA A 84 -5.54 5.77 -10.83
CA ALA A 84 -6.00 6.85 -9.94
C ALA A 84 -7.53 7.00 -9.89
N ASN A 85 -8.23 6.59 -10.93
CA ASN A 85 -9.70 6.63 -11.02
C ASN A 85 -10.27 5.27 -11.46
N ALA A 86 -9.50 4.20 -11.34
CA ALA A 86 -9.94 2.89 -11.78
C ALA A 86 -10.90 2.27 -10.75
N ASP A 87 -12.00 1.74 -11.26
CA ASP A 87 -12.98 0.99 -10.49
C ASP A 87 -12.39 -0.34 -9.99
N ASP A 88 -12.64 -0.68 -8.74
CA ASP A 88 -12.08 -1.88 -8.12
C ASP A 88 -12.61 -3.18 -8.75
N GLU A 89 -13.89 -3.22 -9.14
CA GLU A 89 -14.47 -4.39 -9.82
C GLU A 89 -13.80 -4.61 -11.18
N TRP A 90 -13.57 -3.52 -11.94
CA TRP A 90 -12.86 -3.58 -13.21
C TRP A 90 -11.41 -4.07 -13.02
N LEU A 91 -10.69 -3.53 -12.02
CA LEU A 91 -9.32 -3.95 -11.71
C LEU A 91 -9.25 -5.47 -11.41
N MET A 92 -10.18 -5.99 -10.62
CA MET A 92 -10.20 -7.41 -10.28
C MET A 92 -10.66 -8.30 -11.43
N ARG A 93 -11.67 -7.88 -12.19
CA ARG A 93 -12.28 -8.70 -13.23
C ARG A 93 -11.47 -8.71 -14.53
N VAL A 94 -10.79 -7.62 -14.85
CA VAL A 94 -10.08 -7.43 -16.12
C VAL A 94 -8.57 -7.54 -15.96
N VAL A 95 -7.99 -6.94 -14.92
CA VAL A 95 -6.53 -6.88 -14.75
C VAL A 95 -5.98 -8.12 -14.03
N ASP A 96 -6.65 -8.62 -12.99
CA ASP A 96 -6.16 -9.81 -12.26
C ASP A 96 -6.01 -11.07 -13.14
N PRO A 97 -6.92 -11.39 -14.07
CA PRO A 97 -6.71 -12.50 -15.00
C PRO A 97 -5.44 -12.36 -15.87
N VAL A 98 -5.02 -11.12 -16.16
CA VAL A 98 -3.76 -10.86 -16.88
C VAL A 98 -2.56 -11.25 -16.02
N PHE A 99 -2.57 -10.89 -14.75
CA PHE A 99 -1.52 -11.28 -13.81
C PHE A 99 -1.47 -12.79 -13.59
N ASP A 100 -2.64 -13.44 -13.51
CA ASP A 100 -2.73 -14.92 -13.44
C ASP A 100 -2.16 -15.58 -14.69
N GLY A 101 -2.57 -15.13 -15.87
CA GLY A 101 -2.07 -15.63 -17.15
C GLY A 101 -0.57 -15.39 -17.36
N TRP A 102 -0.02 -14.36 -16.75
CA TRP A 102 1.41 -14.06 -16.77
C TRP A 102 2.21 -14.82 -15.71
N GLY A 103 1.52 -15.48 -14.77
CA GLY A 103 2.14 -16.25 -13.68
C GLY A 103 2.61 -15.41 -12.50
N VAL A 104 2.23 -14.14 -12.43
CA VAL A 104 2.57 -13.25 -11.31
C VAL A 104 1.47 -13.15 -10.26
N GLY A 105 0.29 -13.69 -10.54
CA GLY A 105 -0.89 -13.58 -9.70
C GLY A 105 -0.73 -14.11 -8.27
N ASP A 106 0.22 -15.03 -8.04
CA ASP A 106 0.52 -15.52 -6.70
C ASP A 106 1.27 -14.48 -5.83
N PHE A 107 1.93 -13.50 -6.45
CA PHE A 107 2.74 -12.50 -5.78
C PHE A 107 2.04 -11.15 -5.75
N VAL A 108 1.42 -10.73 -6.86
CA VAL A 108 0.73 -9.45 -6.98
C VAL A 108 -0.59 -9.60 -7.73
N LYS A 109 -1.67 -9.05 -7.13
CA LYS A 109 -3.01 -8.92 -7.72
C LYS A 109 -3.61 -7.60 -7.30
N MET A 110 -4.47 -7.03 -8.14
CA MET A 110 -5.25 -5.84 -7.78
C MET A 110 -6.16 -6.14 -6.59
N LYS A 111 -6.81 -7.32 -6.58
CA LYS A 111 -7.59 -7.79 -5.43
C LYS A 111 -6.80 -7.75 -4.11
N ARG A 112 -5.52 -8.14 -4.14
CA ARG A 112 -4.66 -8.10 -2.96
C ARG A 112 -4.31 -6.66 -2.54
N LEU A 113 -4.13 -5.76 -3.51
CA LEU A 113 -3.81 -4.35 -3.25
C LEU A 113 -5.02 -3.54 -2.79
N VAL A 114 -6.24 -3.99 -3.12
CA VAL A 114 -7.51 -3.32 -2.73
C VAL A 114 -8.15 -3.94 -1.49
N TYR A 115 -8.13 -5.26 -1.36
CA TYR A 115 -8.82 -6.02 -0.31
C TYR A 115 -7.89 -6.95 0.47
N GLY A 116 -6.61 -6.67 0.47
CA GLY A 116 -5.62 -7.51 1.15
C GLY A 116 -5.50 -7.22 2.64
N THR A 117 -4.39 -7.64 3.19
CA THR A 117 -4.02 -7.38 4.57
C THR A 117 -3.01 -6.23 4.65
N TRP A 118 -2.93 -5.58 5.79
CA TRP A 118 -1.95 -4.56 6.08
C TRP A 118 -0.61 -5.15 6.54
N PRO A 119 0.52 -4.44 6.35
CA PRO A 119 1.83 -4.92 6.79
C PRO A 119 1.97 -5.01 8.32
N VAL A 120 1.07 -4.36 9.04
CA VAL A 120 0.94 -4.36 10.50
C VAL A 120 -0.50 -4.68 10.90
N LYS A 121 -0.69 -5.26 12.09
CA LYS A 121 -2.03 -5.57 12.58
C LYS A 121 -2.71 -4.29 13.05
N ILE A 122 -3.81 -3.93 12.41
CA ILE A 122 -4.68 -2.79 12.77
C ILE A 122 -6.15 -3.23 12.76
N PRO A 123 -7.07 -2.48 13.41
CA PRO A 123 -8.50 -2.76 13.35
C PRO A 123 -9.02 -2.74 11.92
N HIS A 124 -10.07 -3.52 11.68
CA HIS A 124 -10.74 -3.53 10.39
C HIS A 124 -11.40 -2.17 10.09
N ALA A 125 -11.27 -1.74 8.84
CA ALA A 125 -11.96 -0.57 8.29
C ALA A 125 -12.72 -0.96 7.02
N GLU A 126 -13.90 -0.40 6.83
CA GLU A 126 -14.63 -0.55 5.56
C GLU A 126 -14.01 0.33 4.46
N SER A 127 -13.51 1.50 4.84
CA SER A 127 -12.80 2.46 3.99
C SER A 127 -11.87 3.33 4.83
N PRO A 128 -10.65 3.68 4.37
CA PRO A 128 -10.02 3.17 3.14
C PRO A 128 -9.70 1.68 3.22
N ARG A 129 -9.71 1.02 2.04
CA ARG A 129 -9.27 -0.38 1.90
C ARG A 129 -7.82 -0.40 1.39
N GLY A 130 -7.20 -1.57 1.31
CA GLY A 130 -5.87 -1.67 0.73
C GLY A 130 -5.19 -2.99 1.04
N GLY A 131 -3.89 -3.02 0.79
CA GLY A 131 -3.07 -4.19 1.05
C GLY A 131 -1.60 -3.96 0.73
N PHE A 132 -0.81 -5.03 0.85
CA PHE A 132 0.62 -4.93 0.62
C PHE A 132 1.22 -6.16 -0.07
N VAL A 133 2.38 -5.94 -0.69
CA VAL A 133 3.27 -6.98 -1.25
C VAL A 133 4.63 -6.81 -0.60
N GLY A 134 5.16 -7.86 0.01
CA GLY A 134 6.47 -7.83 0.68
C GLY A 134 7.63 -7.73 -0.31
N ALA A 135 8.80 -7.29 0.16
CA ALA A 135 9.98 -7.09 -0.69
C ALA A 135 10.41 -8.36 -1.45
N GLU A 136 10.34 -9.54 -0.82
CA GLU A 136 10.68 -10.80 -1.48
C GLU A 136 9.64 -11.21 -2.55
N GLU A 137 8.36 -10.92 -2.32
CA GLU A 137 7.32 -11.16 -3.32
C GLU A 137 7.44 -10.20 -4.51
N VAL A 138 7.83 -8.94 -4.25
CA VAL A 138 8.17 -7.96 -5.29
C VAL A 138 9.27 -8.48 -6.22
N LYS A 139 10.36 -9.02 -5.65
CA LYS A 139 11.47 -9.60 -6.43
C LYS A 139 10.99 -10.77 -7.29
N LYS A 140 10.24 -11.70 -6.70
CA LYS A 140 9.69 -12.87 -7.40
C LYS A 140 8.75 -12.48 -8.53
N ALA A 141 7.85 -11.52 -8.29
CA ALA A 141 6.95 -11.01 -9.32
C ALA A 141 7.74 -10.45 -10.52
N LEU A 142 8.77 -9.63 -10.25
CA LEU A 142 9.60 -9.08 -11.33
C LEU A 142 10.41 -10.14 -12.09
N GLU A 143 10.90 -11.17 -11.42
CA GLU A 143 11.58 -12.27 -12.11
C GLU A 143 10.65 -12.98 -13.09
N VAL A 144 9.41 -13.23 -12.69
CA VAL A 144 8.40 -13.84 -13.58
C VAL A 144 8.07 -12.90 -14.74
N MET A 145 7.83 -11.59 -14.46
CA MET A 145 7.53 -10.60 -15.48
C MET A 145 8.63 -10.45 -16.53
N ARG A 146 9.91 -10.60 -16.14
CA ARG A 146 11.04 -10.54 -17.09
C ARG A 146 11.15 -11.73 -18.01
N ARG A 147 10.66 -12.89 -17.58
CA ARG A 147 10.73 -14.15 -18.37
C ARG A 147 9.58 -14.28 -19.36
N GLY A 148 8.45 -13.64 -19.09
CA GLY A 148 7.23 -13.73 -19.90
C GLY A 148 7.08 -12.55 -20.85
N ALA A 149 6.60 -12.81 -22.09
CA ALA A 149 6.13 -11.75 -22.96
C ALA A 149 4.77 -11.25 -22.46
N LEU A 150 4.58 -9.94 -22.42
CA LEU A 150 3.27 -9.36 -22.13
C LEU A 150 2.31 -9.73 -23.27
N PRO A 151 1.20 -10.42 -23.00
CA PRO A 151 0.19 -10.70 -24.01
C PRO A 151 -0.36 -9.40 -24.61
N ARG A 152 -1.03 -9.48 -25.77
CA ARG A 152 -1.71 -8.32 -26.36
C ARG A 152 -3.01 -8.08 -25.62
N PHE A 153 -3.14 -6.91 -25.00
CA PHE A 153 -4.33 -6.43 -24.30
C PHE A 153 -4.73 -5.05 -24.78
N ASP A 154 -5.90 -4.61 -24.33
CA ASP A 154 -6.36 -3.25 -24.52
C ASP A 154 -5.41 -2.23 -23.89
N ARG A 155 -5.37 -1.03 -24.46
CA ARG A 155 -4.46 0.04 -24.05
C ARG A 155 -4.57 0.39 -22.57
N GLU A 156 -5.78 0.34 -22.02
CA GLU A 156 -6.04 0.64 -20.59
C GLU A 156 -5.42 -0.41 -19.68
N VAL A 157 -5.58 -1.69 -20.03
CA VAL A 157 -4.96 -2.80 -19.28
C VAL A 157 -3.43 -2.72 -19.32
N ILE A 158 -2.88 -2.43 -20.51
CA ILE A 158 -1.42 -2.24 -20.68
C ILE A 158 -0.91 -1.10 -19.80
N ALA A 159 -1.65 0.01 -19.69
CA ALA A 159 -1.28 1.14 -18.86
C ALA A 159 -1.25 0.77 -17.37
N VAL A 160 -2.28 0.07 -16.86
CA VAL A 160 -2.32 -0.39 -15.46
C VAL A 160 -1.20 -1.40 -15.16
N VAL A 161 -0.97 -2.36 -16.05
CA VAL A 161 0.13 -3.32 -15.91
C VAL A 161 1.49 -2.61 -15.92
N GLY A 162 1.62 -1.57 -16.73
CA GLY A 162 2.79 -0.70 -16.79
C GLY A 162 3.04 0.04 -15.46
N ASP A 163 1.99 0.64 -14.86
CA ASP A 163 2.07 1.29 -13.55
C ASP A 163 2.52 0.28 -12.49
N VAL A 164 1.84 -0.88 -12.38
CA VAL A 164 2.18 -1.91 -11.39
C VAL A 164 3.61 -2.41 -11.55
N ARG A 165 4.05 -2.66 -12.80
CA ARG A 165 5.43 -3.06 -13.06
C ARG A 165 6.42 -1.98 -12.60
N GLY A 166 6.15 -0.70 -12.91
CA GLY A 166 6.98 0.42 -12.47
C GLY A 166 7.06 0.51 -10.95
N TRP A 167 5.96 0.25 -10.22
CA TRP A 167 5.98 0.21 -8.75
C TRP A 167 6.86 -0.92 -8.22
N LEU A 168 6.72 -2.12 -8.79
CA LEU A 168 7.54 -3.27 -8.38
C LEU A 168 9.02 -3.01 -8.67
N GLU A 169 9.37 -2.41 -9.81
CA GLU A 169 10.74 -2.05 -10.17
C GLU A 169 11.32 -1.02 -9.18
N ALA A 170 10.55 0.01 -8.82
CA ALA A 170 10.95 1.01 -7.83
C ALA A 170 11.16 0.38 -6.44
N CYS A 171 10.23 -0.50 -6.00
CA CYS A 171 10.33 -1.21 -4.72
C CYS A 171 11.56 -2.13 -4.69
N ALA A 172 11.79 -2.92 -5.75
CA ALA A 172 12.93 -3.83 -5.83
C ALA A 172 14.27 -3.11 -5.80
N ALA A 173 14.37 -1.96 -6.48
CA ALA A 173 15.59 -1.14 -6.50
C ALA A 173 16.01 -0.66 -5.10
N ARG A 174 15.08 -0.58 -4.16
CA ARG A 174 15.34 -0.15 -2.77
C ARG A 174 15.18 -1.26 -1.73
N GLY A 175 14.94 -2.49 -2.16
CA GLY A 175 14.67 -3.60 -1.24
C GLY A 175 13.41 -3.40 -0.39
N ALA A 176 12.46 -2.62 -0.89
CA ALA A 176 11.23 -2.22 -0.20
C ALA A 176 10.03 -3.07 -0.65
N GLY A 177 8.95 -3.04 0.14
CA GLY A 177 7.65 -3.56 -0.23
C GLY A 177 6.77 -2.49 -0.88
N LEU A 178 5.65 -2.93 -1.42
CA LEU A 178 4.58 -2.10 -1.98
C LEU A 178 3.39 -2.11 -1.03
N VAL A 179 2.92 -0.95 -0.61
CA VAL A 179 1.66 -0.78 0.14
C VAL A 179 0.73 0.08 -0.70
N ALA A 180 -0.54 -0.29 -0.79
CA ALA A 180 -1.50 0.46 -1.57
C ALA A 180 -2.77 0.74 -0.74
N PHE A 181 -3.32 1.94 -0.90
CA PHE A 181 -4.57 2.40 -0.29
C PHE A 181 -5.59 2.65 -1.39
N TYR A 182 -6.82 2.23 -1.19
CA TYR A 182 -7.94 2.42 -2.12
C TYR A 182 -9.06 3.21 -1.43
N TYR A 183 -9.44 4.33 -2.03
CA TYR A 183 -10.45 5.27 -1.54
C TYR A 183 -11.72 5.17 -2.34
#